data_eeea359948060cd4ad29ca40e193c8fa
#
_entry.id   eeea359948060cd4ad29ca40e193c8fa
#
_cell.length_a   1.000
_cell.length_b   1.000
_cell.length_c   1.000
_cell.angle_alpha   90.00
_cell.angle_beta   90.00
_cell.angle_gamma   90.00
#
_symmetry.space_group_name_H-M   'P 1'
#
loop_
_entity.id
_entity.type
_entity.pdbx_description
1 polymer ?
#
loop_
_entity_poly.entity_id
_entity_poly.type
_entity_poly.pdbx_seq_one_letter_code
_entity_poly.pdbx_strand_id
1 'polypeptide(L)'
;MDIGVVSMRYAKALIEYAKENRAEDTLYKEMKMLSRNLSAFPNLKEALSNPVLNIREKYSLICAAATGDQGVSRTFSRFITLVLKNNREQFLQFICLSFLDLYRKLKHIGVGKLITAVPVDKETEERIRNSAGAILHAQMELETVVDPSIEGGFVFDINDYRLDASIATQLKRV
;
A
#
# COMPACT_ATOMS: atom_id res chain seq x y z
N MET A 1 19.20 8.18 13.94
CA MET A 1 17.85 8.78 13.86
C MET A 1 16.89 7.68 13.56
N ASP A 2 15.84 7.53 14.34
CA ASP A 2 14.88 6.42 14.17
C ASP A 2 14.04 6.64 12.90
N ILE A 3 14.16 5.70 11.96
CA ILE A 3 13.48 5.71 10.65
C ILE A 3 11.96 5.77 10.85
N GLY A 4 11.44 5.02 11.81
CA GLY A 4 10.00 4.96 12.11
C GLY A 4 9.46 6.30 12.57
N VAL A 5 10.17 6.98 13.46
CA VAL A 5 9.76 8.30 13.99
C VAL A 5 9.74 9.35 12.88
N VAL A 6 10.78 9.38 12.03
CA VAL A 6 10.84 10.32 10.92
C VAL A 6 9.73 10.04 9.91
N SER A 7 9.56 8.79 9.51
CA SER A 7 8.55 8.40 8.52
C SER A 7 7.13 8.72 9.01
N MET A 8 6.82 8.44 10.27
CA MET A 8 5.52 8.76 10.87
C MET A 8 5.27 10.26 10.95
N ARG A 9 6.29 11.07 11.23
CA ARG A 9 6.19 12.54 11.25
C ARG A 9 5.82 13.09 9.88
N TYR A 10 6.52 12.63 8.83
CA TYR A 10 6.22 13.01 7.45
C TYR A 10 4.82 12.55 7.03
N ALA A 11 4.45 11.32 7.37
CA ALA A 11 3.12 10.77 7.04
C ALA A 11 1.99 11.55 7.72
N LYS A 12 2.12 11.91 9.00
CA LYS A 12 1.14 12.73 9.72
C LYS A 12 1.00 14.12 9.10
N ALA A 13 2.10 14.79 8.82
CA ALA A 13 2.07 16.09 8.17
C ALA A 13 1.41 16.02 6.78
N LEU A 14 1.71 14.97 6.02
CA LEU A 14 1.14 14.76 4.70
C LEU A 14 -0.37 14.52 4.73
N ILE A 15 -0.87 13.73 5.68
CA ILE A 15 -2.31 13.44 5.75
C ILE A 15 -3.10 14.68 6.17
N GLU A 16 -2.58 15.49 7.08
CA GLU A 16 -3.21 16.76 7.45
C GLU A 16 -3.22 17.73 6.27
N TYR A 17 -2.10 17.88 5.57
CA TYR A 17 -2.04 18.70 4.35
C TYR A 17 -2.98 18.20 3.25
N ALA A 18 -3.12 16.89 3.09
CA ALA A 18 -4.05 16.30 2.14
C ALA A 18 -5.51 16.60 2.49
N LYS A 19 -5.88 16.54 3.78
CA LYS A 19 -7.23 16.90 4.27
C LYS A 19 -7.56 18.37 3.97
N GLU A 20 -6.66 19.28 4.28
CA GLU A 20 -6.85 20.71 4.02
C GLU A 20 -7.09 21.00 2.53
N ASN A 21 -6.46 20.23 1.65
CA ASN A 21 -6.59 20.38 0.20
C ASN A 21 -7.66 19.46 -0.42
N ARG A 22 -8.38 18.68 0.37
CA ARG A 22 -9.36 17.67 -0.10
C ARG A 22 -8.78 16.71 -1.15
N ALA A 23 -7.54 16.33 -0.97
CA ALA A 23 -6.75 15.52 -1.91
C ALA A 23 -6.35 14.15 -1.35
N GLU A 24 -6.89 13.75 -0.20
CA GLU A 24 -6.50 12.52 0.49
C GLU A 24 -6.72 11.27 -0.35
N ASP A 25 -7.82 11.18 -1.10
CA ASP A 25 -8.16 9.99 -1.90
C ASP A 25 -7.25 9.86 -3.12
N THR A 26 -6.95 10.98 -3.79
CA THR A 26 -6.00 11.00 -4.93
C THR A 26 -4.60 10.68 -4.46
N LEU A 27 -4.17 11.31 -3.38
CA LEU A 27 -2.85 11.09 -2.79
C LEU A 27 -2.68 9.65 -2.31
N TYR A 28 -3.73 9.04 -1.77
CA TYR A 28 -3.71 7.64 -1.37
C TYR A 28 -3.39 6.71 -2.54
N LYS A 29 -4.00 6.92 -3.69
CA LYS A 29 -3.75 6.14 -4.91
C LYS A 29 -2.30 6.30 -5.39
N GLU A 30 -1.80 7.54 -5.42
CA GLU A 30 -0.43 7.85 -5.82
C GLU A 30 0.60 7.21 -4.87
N MET A 31 0.40 7.34 -3.56
CA MET A 31 1.28 6.78 -2.54
C MET A 31 1.24 5.24 -2.53
N LYS A 32 0.07 4.64 -2.77
CA LYS A 32 -0.10 3.18 -2.88
C LYS A 32 0.67 2.62 -4.07
N MET A 33 0.54 3.25 -5.24
CA MET A 33 1.27 2.85 -6.44
C MET A 33 2.77 3.02 -6.26
N LEU A 34 3.21 4.16 -5.71
CA LEU A 34 4.62 4.40 -5.42
C LEU A 34 5.19 3.36 -4.46
N SER A 35 4.50 3.06 -3.37
CA SER A 35 4.91 2.03 -2.40
C SER A 35 5.06 0.66 -3.05
N ARG A 36 4.10 0.29 -3.89
CA ARG A 36 4.12 -0.98 -4.64
C ARG A 36 5.32 -1.06 -5.57
N ASN A 37 5.58 -0.01 -6.34
CA ASN A 37 6.69 0.04 -7.28
C ASN A 37 8.05 0.09 -6.57
N LEU A 38 8.17 0.81 -5.47
CA LEU A 38 9.38 0.77 -4.64
C LEU A 38 9.67 -0.62 -4.06
N SER A 39 8.64 -1.42 -3.78
CA SER A 39 8.81 -2.81 -3.33
C SER A 39 9.12 -3.76 -4.47
N ALA A 40 8.50 -3.58 -5.63
CA ALA A 40 8.65 -4.46 -6.79
C ALA A 40 9.98 -4.26 -7.54
N PHE A 41 10.53 -3.03 -7.51
CA PHE A 41 11.74 -2.66 -8.25
C PHE A 41 12.86 -2.20 -7.31
N PRO A 42 13.73 -3.11 -6.81
CA PRO A 42 14.86 -2.75 -5.95
C PRO A 42 15.79 -1.70 -6.56
N ASN A 43 15.99 -1.74 -7.89
CA ASN A 43 16.82 -0.80 -8.63
C ASN A 43 16.31 0.66 -8.51
N LEU A 44 15.01 0.85 -8.31
CA LEU A 44 14.44 2.18 -8.09
C LEU A 44 14.92 2.78 -6.76
N LYS A 45 14.97 1.97 -5.69
CA LYS A 45 15.53 2.41 -4.40
C LYS A 45 17.01 2.74 -4.50
N GLU A 46 17.76 1.89 -5.21
CA GLU A 46 19.18 2.10 -5.44
C GLU A 46 19.43 3.40 -6.23
N ALA A 47 18.68 3.63 -7.29
CA ALA A 47 18.75 4.88 -8.06
C ALA A 47 18.45 6.11 -7.20
N LEU A 48 17.41 6.07 -6.35
CA LEU A 48 17.07 7.18 -5.46
C LEU A 48 18.15 7.45 -4.42
N SER A 49 18.86 6.41 -3.97
CA SER A 49 19.98 6.53 -3.02
C SER A 49 21.28 6.99 -3.68
N ASN A 50 21.35 7.01 -5.02
CA ASN A 50 22.55 7.39 -5.75
C ASN A 50 22.79 8.92 -5.62
N PRO A 51 23.95 9.34 -5.08
CA PRO A 51 24.27 10.76 -4.94
C PRO A 51 24.61 11.45 -6.26
N VAL A 52 24.88 10.69 -7.33
CA VAL A 52 25.19 11.23 -8.66
C VAL A 52 23.94 11.78 -9.35
N LEU A 53 22.78 11.15 -9.10
CA LEU A 53 21.52 11.60 -9.67
C LEU A 53 21.09 12.94 -9.05
N ASN A 54 20.78 13.90 -9.92
CA ASN A 54 20.30 15.18 -9.47
C ASN A 54 18.83 15.11 -8.98
N ILE A 55 18.42 16.15 -8.25
CA ILE A 55 17.08 16.22 -7.65
C ILE A 55 15.97 16.13 -8.71
N ARG A 56 16.17 16.70 -9.89
CA ARG A 56 15.17 16.67 -10.98
C ARG A 56 14.97 15.25 -11.52
N GLU A 57 16.07 14.51 -11.69
CA GLU A 57 16.02 13.12 -12.14
C GLU A 57 15.34 12.23 -11.10
N LYS A 58 15.70 12.36 -9.82
CA LYS A 58 15.03 11.65 -8.72
C LYS A 58 13.53 11.98 -8.67
N TYR A 59 13.16 13.26 -8.83
CA TYR A 59 11.77 13.69 -8.88
C TYR A 59 11.02 13.01 -10.03
N SER A 60 11.57 13.03 -11.23
CA SER A 60 10.96 12.38 -12.41
C SER A 60 10.75 10.88 -12.20
N LEU A 61 11.74 10.18 -11.63
CA LEU A 61 11.64 8.74 -11.31
C LEU A 61 10.52 8.47 -10.31
N ILE A 62 10.39 9.27 -9.26
CA ILE A 62 9.34 9.10 -8.25
C ILE A 62 7.96 9.37 -8.85
N CYS A 63 7.81 10.42 -9.66
CA CYS A 63 6.54 10.73 -10.32
C CYS A 63 6.13 9.63 -11.29
N ALA A 64 7.04 9.13 -12.10
CA ALA A 64 6.78 7.99 -13.00
C ALA A 64 6.40 6.73 -12.21
N ALA A 65 7.03 6.47 -11.08
CA ALA A 65 6.67 5.34 -10.21
C ALA A 65 5.32 5.49 -9.53
N ALA A 66 4.80 6.71 -9.33
CA ALA A 66 3.52 6.97 -8.68
C ALA A 66 2.33 6.89 -9.64
N THR A 67 2.46 7.40 -10.86
CA THR A 67 1.34 7.56 -11.82
C THR A 67 1.66 7.14 -13.25
N GLY A 68 2.89 6.72 -13.53
CA GLY A 68 3.35 6.54 -14.90
C GLY A 68 3.38 7.87 -15.66
N ASP A 69 2.74 7.90 -16.83
CA ASP A 69 2.71 9.08 -17.69
C ASP A 69 1.53 10.04 -17.44
N GLN A 70 0.67 9.74 -16.46
CA GLN A 70 -0.57 10.50 -16.21
C GLN A 70 -0.36 11.82 -15.46
N GLY A 71 0.85 12.09 -15.00
CA GLY A 71 1.14 13.24 -14.15
C GLY A 71 0.66 13.04 -12.70
N VAL A 72 1.26 13.78 -11.78
CA VAL A 72 0.99 13.68 -10.35
C VAL A 72 0.16 14.86 -9.85
N SER A 73 -0.57 14.65 -8.75
CA SER A 73 -1.31 15.72 -8.10
C SER A 73 -0.39 16.82 -7.55
N ARG A 74 -0.92 18.02 -7.39
CA ARG A 74 -0.16 19.15 -6.82
C ARG A 74 0.31 18.86 -5.39
N THR A 75 -0.51 18.16 -4.61
CA THR A 75 -0.20 17.77 -3.23
C THR A 75 0.96 16.79 -3.20
N PHE A 76 0.94 15.76 -4.05
CA PHE A 76 2.03 14.81 -4.19
C PHE A 76 3.34 15.49 -4.65
N SER A 77 3.26 16.32 -5.70
CA SER A 77 4.41 17.05 -6.23
C SER A 77 5.12 17.89 -5.17
N ARG A 78 4.37 18.67 -4.39
CA ARG A 78 4.91 19.48 -3.30
C ARG A 78 5.55 18.64 -2.21
N PHE A 79 4.91 17.54 -1.86
CA PHE A 79 5.43 16.62 -0.84
C PHE A 79 6.76 15.99 -1.28
N ILE A 80 6.83 15.46 -2.51
CA ILE A 80 8.06 14.85 -3.04
C ILE A 80 9.20 15.89 -3.13
N THR A 81 8.88 17.10 -3.55
CA THR A 81 9.86 18.20 -3.56
C THR A 81 10.42 18.46 -2.17
N LEU A 82 9.57 18.45 -1.13
CA LEU A 82 10.01 18.61 0.25
C LEU A 82 10.90 17.46 0.72
N VAL A 83 10.53 16.22 0.41
CA VAL A 83 11.32 15.03 0.77
C VAL A 83 12.70 15.08 0.14
N LEU A 84 12.79 15.40 -1.15
CA LEU A 84 14.05 15.52 -1.88
C LEU A 84 14.90 16.69 -1.40
N LYS A 85 14.29 17.85 -1.13
CA LYS A 85 14.99 19.02 -0.55
C LYS A 85 15.65 18.70 0.79
N ASN A 86 15.04 17.85 1.58
CA ASN A 86 15.54 17.43 2.89
C ASN A 86 16.46 16.21 2.82
N ASN A 87 16.78 15.69 1.63
CA ASN A 87 17.56 14.45 1.42
C ASN A 87 16.99 13.27 2.21
N ARG A 88 15.66 13.09 2.14
CA ARG A 88 14.93 12.02 2.86
C ARG A 88 14.33 10.95 1.94
N GLU A 89 14.76 10.90 0.68
CA GLU A 89 14.28 9.94 -0.31
C GLU A 89 14.55 8.48 0.09
N GLN A 90 15.58 8.22 0.87
CA GLN A 90 15.87 6.89 1.41
C GLN A 90 14.77 6.36 2.36
N PHE A 91 13.98 7.26 2.96
CA PHE A 91 12.87 6.89 3.84
C PHE A 91 11.52 6.83 3.13
N LEU A 92 11.48 7.11 1.82
CA LEU A 92 10.24 7.28 1.07
C LEU A 92 9.33 6.05 1.15
N GLN A 93 9.89 4.83 1.10
CA GLN A 93 9.14 3.58 1.27
C GLN A 93 8.39 3.55 2.61
N PHE A 94 9.10 3.88 3.70
CA PHE A 94 8.51 3.86 5.05
C PHE A 94 7.50 4.99 5.24
N ILE A 95 7.74 6.15 4.62
CA ILE A 95 6.78 7.27 4.63
C ILE A 95 5.50 6.86 3.90
N CYS A 96 5.60 6.22 2.74
CA CYS A 96 4.45 5.70 2.00
C CYS A 96 3.65 4.72 2.85
N LEU A 97 4.29 3.72 3.45
CA LEU A 97 3.63 2.71 4.28
C LEU A 97 2.93 3.35 5.48
N SER A 98 3.59 4.28 6.17
CA SER A 98 3.01 5.00 7.31
C SER A 98 1.80 5.86 6.88
N PHE A 99 1.87 6.51 5.73
CA PHE A 99 0.75 7.29 5.19
C PHE A 99 -0.44 6.39 4.84
N LEU A 100 -0.21 5.25 4.18
CA LEU A 100 -1.26 4.30 3.83
C LEU A 100 -1.97 3.77 5.09
N ASP A 101 -1.22 3.46 6.15
CA ASP A 101 -1.77 3.02 7.42
C ASP A 101 -2.64 4.10 8.07
N LEU A 102 -2.16 5.34 8.13
CA LEU A 102 -2.92 6.48 8.66
C LEU A 102 -4.20 6.76 7.86
N TYR A 103 -4.11 6.70 6.53
CA TYR A 103 -5.29 6.89 5.66
C TYR A 103 -6.33 5.79 5.89
N ARG A 104 -5.90 4.52 5.95
CA ARG A 104 -6.81 3.39 6.20
C ARG A 104 -7.51 3.52 7.56
N LYS A 105 -6.78 3.92 8.60
CA LYS A 105 -7.37 4.21 9.92
C LYS A 105 -8.37 5.36 9.85
N LEU A 106 -8.05 6.43 9.14
CA LEU A 106 -8.93 7.58 8.96
C LEU A 106 -10.24 7.23 8.25
N LYS A 107 -10.16 6.40 7.21
CA LYS A 107 -11.31 6.02 6.37
C LYS A 107 -12.00 4.72 6.84
N HIS A 108 -11.55 4.13 7.94
CA HIS A 108 -12.04 2.84 8.42
C HIS A 108 -11.97 1.73 7.34
N ILE A 109 -10.82 1.64 6.67
CA ILE A 109 -10.57 0.62 5.65
C ILE A 109 -9.88 -0.57 6.30
N GLY A 110 -10.51 -1.74 6.23
CA GLY A 110 -9.89 -3.02 6.61
C GLY A 110 -9.03 -3.57 5.46
N VAL A 111 -7.91 -4.17 5.80
CA VAL A 111 -7.06 -4.88 4.84
C VAL A 111 -7.19 -6.37 5.10
N GLY A 112 -7.61 -7.11 4.08
CA GLY A 112 -7.71 -8.57 4.13
C GLY A 112 -6.82 -9.21 3.08
N LYS A 113 -6.29 -10.41 3.39
CA LYS A 113 -5.58 -11.26 2.45
C LYS A 113 -6.38 -12.54 2.23
N LEU A 114 -6.78 -12.77 1.00
CA LEU A 114 -7.48 -13.98 0.58
C LEU A 114 -6.47 -14.92 -0.09
N ILE A 115 -6.24 -16.09 0.48
CA ILE A 115 -5.38 -17.11 -0.08
C ILE A 115 -6.28 -18.22 -0.63
N THR A 116 -6.09 -18.58 -1.90
CA THR A 116 -6.87 -19.61 -2.60
C THR A 116 -5.94 -20.59 -3.32
N ALA A 117 -6.39 -21.83 -3.50
CA ALA A 117 -5.60 -22.83 -4.22
C ALA A 117 -5.53 -22.56 -5.74
N VAL A 118 -6.55 -21.89 -6.28
CA VAL A 118 -6.69 -21.55 -7.69
C VAL A 118 -7.10 -20.08 -7.82
N PRO A 119 -6.80 -19.43 -8.96
CA PRO A 119 -7.28 -18.08 -9.21
C PRO A 119 -8.79 -17.97 -9.07
N VAL A 120 -9.27 -16.97 -8.37
CA VAL A 120 -10.70 -16.63 -8.29
C VAL A 120 -11.05 -15.55 -9.31
N ASP A 121 -12.26 -15.61 -9.85
CA ASP A 121 -12.78 -14.59 -10.73
C ASP A 121 -13.11 -13.30 -9.96
N LYS A 122 -13.17 -12.20 -10.68
CA LYS A 122 -13.41 -10.87 -10.09
C LYS A 122 -14.75 -10.77 -9.36
N GLU A 123 -15.77 -11.46 -9.87
CA GLU A 123 -17.09 -11.46 -9.25
C GLU A 123 -17.07 -12.14 -7.89
N THR A 124 -16.41 -13.29 -7.78
CA THR A 124 -16.24 -14.01 -6.51
C THR A 124 -15.41 -13.18 -5.52
N GLU A 125 -14.33 -12.53 -5.97
CA GLU A 125 -13.52 -11.63 -5.14
C GLU A 125 -14.35 -10.46 -4.60
N GLU A 126 -15.17 -9.83 -5.44
CA GLU A 126 -16.07 -8.74 -5.03
C GLU A 126 -17.14 -9.22 -4.03
N ARG A 127 -17.70 -10.38 -4.21
CA ARG A 127 -18.67 -10.96 -3.27
C ARG A 127 -18.02 -11.22 -1.90
N ILE A 128 -16.82 -11.75 -1.87
CA ILE A 128 -16.07 -11.98 -0.63
C ILE A 128 -15.75 -10.66 0.05
N ARG A 129 -15.28 -9.66 -0.70
CA ARG A 129 -14.98 -8.32 -0.20
C ARG A 129 -16.21 -7.66 0.43
N ASN A 130 -17.33 -7.70 -0.26
CA ASN A 130 -18.57 -7.11 0.21
C ASN A 130 -19.11 -7.82 1.46
N SER A 131 -19.02 -9.15 1.50
CA SER A 131 -19.44 -9.94 2.67
C SER A 131 -18.56 -9.67 3.89
N ALA A 132 -17.25 -9.60 3.70
CA ALA A 132 -16.31 -9.25 4.77
C ALA A 132 -16.53 -7.80 5.25
N GLY A 133 -16.75 -6.86 4.33
CA GLY A 133 -17.06 -5.48 4.66
C GLY A 133 -18.36 -5.31 5.46
N ALA A 134 -19.39 -6.07 5.12
CA ALA A 134 -20.66 -6.07 5.86
C ALA A 134 -20.51 -6.59 7.29
N ILE A 135 -19.72 -7.66 7.49
CA ILE A 135 -19.46 -8.24 8.82
C ILE A 135 -18.64 -7.29 9.70
N LEU A 136 -17.64 -6.63 9.11
CA LEU A 136 -16.70 -5.78 9.83
C LEU A 136 -17.14 -4.31 9.90
N HIS A 137 -18.24 -3.95 9.27
CA HIS A 137 -18.72 -2.56 9.14
C HIS A 137 -17.64 -1.60 8.61
N ALA A 138 -16.81 -2.08 7.66
CA ALA A 138 -15.68 -1.35 7.11
C ALA A 138 -15.58 -1.57 5.59
N GLN A 139 -15.00 -0.61 4.89
CA GLN A 139 -14.58 -0.85 3.52
C GLN A 139 -13.39 -1.83 3.53
N MET A 140 -13.40 -2.81 2.63
CA MET A 140 -12.35 -3.81 2.58
C MET A 140 -11.49 -3.67 1.34
N GLU A 141 -10.17 -3.63 1.56
CA GLU A 141 -9.18 -3.88 0.52
C GLU A 141 -8.73 -5.34 0.61
N LEU A 142 -8.94 -6.12 -0.45
CA LEU A 142 -8.48 -7.50 -0.52
C LEU A 142 -7.22 -7.61 -1.37
N GLU A 143 -6.23 -8.30 -0.84
CA GLU A 143 -5.11 -8.84 -1.59
C GLU A 143 -5.35 -10.34 -1.82
N THR A 144 -5.49 -10.75 -3.07
CA THR A 144 -5.68 -12.14 -3.42
C THR A 144 -4.35 -12.78 -3.79
N VAL A 145 -4.03 -13.89 -3.13
CA VAL A 145 -2.82 -14.69 -3.37
C VAL A 145 -3.23 -16.11 -3.72
N VAL A 146 -2.64 -16.64 -4.78
CA VAL A 146 -2.84 -18.04 -5.16
C VAL A 146 -1.71 -18.88 -4.56
N ASP A 147 -2.09 -19.83 -3.70
CA ASP A 147 -1.17 -20.78 -3.09
C ASP A 147 -1.73 -22.20 -3.22
N PRO A 148 -1.24 -22.98 -4.21
CA PRO A 148 -1.71 -24.36 -4.42
C PRO A 148 -1.47 -25.29 -3.23
N SER A 149 -0.59 -24.96 -2.29
CA SER A 149 -0.26 -25.80 -1.13
C SER A 149 -1.41 -25.99 -0.15
N ILE A 150 -2.44 -25.13 -0.23
CA ILE A 150 -3.65 -25.29 0.59
C ILE A 150 -4.61 -26.38 0.07
N GLU A 151 -4.30 -26.98 -1.11
CA GLU A 151 -5.01 -28.08 -1.78
C GLU A 151 -6.46 -27.76 -2.20
N GLY A 152 -7.06 -26.75 -1.62
CA GLY A 152 -8.43 -26.30 -1.92
C GLY A 152 -9.02 -25.49 -0.76
N GLY A 153 -10.21 -24.93 -0.97
CA GLY A 153 -10.81 -23.99 -0.03
C GLY A 153 -10.13 -22.62 -0.06
N PHE A 154 -10.11 -21.95 1.07
CA PHE A 154 -9.50 -20.63 1.19
C PHE A 154 -8.98 -20.37 2.61
N VAL A 155 -8.02 -19.46 2.70
CA VAL A 155 -7.58 -18.86 3.96
C VAL A 155 -7.82 -17.35 3.86
N PHE A 156 -8.43 -16.78 4.89
CA PHE A 156 -8.74 -15.37 4.93
C PHE A 156 -8.09 -14.72 6.17
N ASP A 157 -7.12 -13.87 5.94
CA ASP A 157 -6.43 -13.12 6.98
C ASP A 157 -6.96 -11.68 7.00
N ILE A 158 -7.50 -11.22 8.14
CA ILE A 158 -7.95 -9.85 8.34
C ILE A 158 -7.34 -9.34 9.64
N ASN A 159 -6.50 -8.33 9.56
CA ASN A 159 -5.78 -7.80 10.72
C ASN A 159 -5.07 -8.95 11.48
N ASP A 160 -5.52 -9.21 12.73
CA ASP A 160 -4.99 -10.28 13.59
C ASP A 160 -5.83 -11.57 13.57
N TYR A 161 -6.87 -11.61 12.76
CA TYR A 161 -7.77 -12.77 12.64
C TYR A 161 -7.45 -13.58 11.40
N ARG A 162 -7.34 -14.90 11.58
CA ARG A 162 -7.16 -15.85 10.49
C ARG A 162 -8.30 -16.86 10.48
N LEU A 163 -9.04 -16.89 9.38
CA LEU A 163 -10.03 -17.93 9.07
C LEU A 163 -9.40 -18.90 8.07
N ASP A 164 -9.09 -20.10 8.51
CA ASP A 164 -8.52 -21.15 7.67
C ASP A 164 -9.61 -22.21 7.37
N ALA A 165 -10.14 -22.16 6.17
CA ALA A 165 -11.09 -23.11 5.60
C ALA A 165 -10.44 -23.96 4.48
N SER A 166 -9.12 -24.15 4.52
CA SER A 166 -8.38 -24.96 3.55
C SER A 166 -8.60 -26.46 3.77
N ILE A 167 -8.59 -27.20 2.66
CA ILE A 167 -8.67 -28.68 2.69
C ILE A 167 -7.45 -29.26 3.39
N ALA A 168 -6.27 -28.70 3.16
CA ALA A 168 -5.03 -29.12 3.81
C ALA A 168 -5.12 -29.07 5.35
N THR A 169 -5.77 -28.04 5.92
CA THR A 169 -5.98 -27.94 7.36
C THR A 169 -7.05 -28.88 7.86
N GLN A 170 -8.13 -29.07 7.09
CA GLN A 170 -9.20 -30.02 7.45
C GLN A 170 -8.69 -31.45 7.49
N LEU A 171 -7.86 -31.87 6.52
CA LEU A 171 -7.25 -33.20 6.50
C LEU A 171 -6.28 -33.46 7.66
N LYS A 172 -5.62 -32.43 8.18
CA LYS A 172 -4.73 -32.56 9.36
C LYS A 172 -5.48 -32.71 10.69
N ARG A 173 -6.78 -32.37 10.70
CA ARG A 173 -7.64 -32.50 11.90
C ARG A 173 -8.36 -33.84 12.01
N VAL A 174 -8.29 -34.65 10.97
CA VAL A 174 -8.80 -36.05 10.92
C VAL A 174 -7.69 -37.01 11.31
#